data_152358d96573524c004a68824ace6726
#
_entry.id   152358d96573524c004a68824ace6726
#
_cell.length_a   1.000
_cell.length_b   1.000
_cell.length_c   1.000
_cell.angle_alpha   90.00
_cell.angle_beta   90.00
_cell.angle_gamma   90.00
#
_symmetry.space_group_name_H-M   'P 1'
#
loop_
_entity.id
_entity.type
_entity.pdbx_description
1 polymer ?
#
loop_
_entity_poly.entity_id
_entity_poly.type
_entity_poly.pdbx_seq_one_letter_code
_entity_poly.pdbx_strand_id
1 'polypeptide(L)'
;MAGYRNKKGWYKLKNIDKFIKPHDDYMKSFNESIGSVEFKSGLEEKAFIFCDNNPKIKSWTVEPLAIKYIKPTDNKVHRYYPDLLITFTSGDTFLIEIKSSGETKPPKKPKKQTLKSEKNYKNALTTYAINSAKWKAAGEFCKEKGIRFIFLTELQLH
;
A
#
# COMPACT_ATOMS: atom_id res chain seq x y z
N MET A 1 8.06 -9.56 -14.12
CA MET A 1 7.30 -8.77 -13.10
C MET A 1 5.80 -8.70 -13.35
N ALA A 2 5.35 -9.17 -14.51
CA ALA A 2 3.92 -9.26 -14.82
C ALA A 2 3.13 -10.18 -13.86
N GLY A 3 3.80 -11.14 -13.22
CA GLY A 3 3.15 -12.13 -12.36
C GLY A 3 2.58 -11.63 -11.04
N TYR A 4 3.01 -10.47 -10.55
CA TYR A 4 2.52 -9.93 -9.26
C TYR A 4 1.22 -9.16 -9.38
N ARG A 5 0.98 -8.49 -10.50
CA ARG A 5 -0.14 -7.56 -10.65
C ARG A 5 -1.51 -8.23 -10.71
N ASN A 6 -1.57 -9.45 -11.21
CA ASN A 6 -2.84 -10.13 -11.46
C ASN A 6 -3.18 -11.23 -10.45
N LYS A 7 -2.33 -11.45 -9.44
CA LYS A 7 -2.58 -12.46 -8.42
C LYS A 7 -3.51 -11.90 -7.36
N LYS A 8 -4.67 -12.54 -7.20
CA LYS A 8 -5.67 -12.18 -6.17
C LYS A 8 -6.02 -13.42 -5.36
N GLY A 9 -6.34 -13.22 -4.10
CA GLY A 9 -6.75 -14.32 -3.25
C GLY A 9 -6.87 -13.92 -1.81
N TRP A 10 -6.88 -14.92 -0.93
CA TRP A 10 -7.02 -14.77 0.50
C TRP A 10 -5.84 -15.44 1.20
N TYR A 11 -5.19 -14.70 2.07
CA TYR A 11 -4.09 -15.20 2.89
C TYR A 11 -4.62 -15.60 4.26
N LYS A 12 -4.50 -16.88 4.62
CA LYS A 12 -4.91 -17.36 5.94
C LYS A 12 -3.83 -17.02 6.97
N LEU A 13 -4.22 -16.27 8.00
CA LEU A 13 -3.32 -15.86 9.08
C LEU A 13 -2.86 -17.07 9.90
N LYS A 14 -1.56 -17.15 10.14
CA LYS A 14 -0.95 -18.16 11.01
C LYS A 14 -0.83 -17.67 12.44
N ASN A 15 -0.65 -16.36 12.61
CA ASN A 15 -0.50 -15.69 13.90
C ASN A 15 -1.57 -14.61 14.05
N ILE A 16 -2.82 -15.06 14.14
CA ILE A 16 -4.00 -14.16 14.12
C ILE A 16 -4.01 -13.17 15.29
N ASP A 17 -3.39 -13.50 16.41
CA ASP A 17 -3.27 -12.64 17.58
C ASP A 17 -2.45 -11.37 17.32
N LYS A 18 -1.61 -11.37 16.31
CA LYS A 18 -0.86 -10.17 15.86
C LYS A 18 -1.70 -9.24 14.97
N PHE A 19 -2.74 -9.78 14.35
CA PHE A 19 -3.54 -9.02 13.40
C PHE A 19 -4.64 -8.25 14.11
N ILE A 20 -4.68 -6.95 13.89
CA ILE A 20 -5.73 -6.08 14.39
C ILE A 20 -6.82 -6.01 13.32
N LYS A 21 -8.06 -6.31 13.68
CA LYS A 21 -9.19 -6.25 12.75
C LYS A 21 -9.29 -4.85 12.15
N PRO A 22 -9.51 -4.73 10.83
CA PRO A 22 -9.75 -3.43 10.22
C PRO A 22 -11.02 -2.78 10.81
N HIS A 23 -11.10 -1.47 10.68
CA HIS A 23 -12.33 -0.73 11.03
C HIS A 23 -13.52 -1.31 10.24
N ASP A 24 -14.72 -1.23 10.79
CA ASP A 24 -15.94 -1.81 10.20
C ASP A 24 -16.13 -1.44 8.73
N ASP A 25 -15.78 -0.21 8.34
CA ASP A 25 -15.88 0.25 6.96
C ASP A 25 -14.92 -0.48 6.00
N TYR A 26 -13.91 -1.18 6.53
CA TYR A 26 -12.86 -1.85 5.76
C TYR A 26 -12.88 -3.37 5.96
N MET A 27 -13.90 -3.91 6.60
CA MET A 27 -14.01 -5.35 6.88
C MET A 27 -14.13 -6.23 5.62
N LYS A 28 -14.31 -5.61 4.45
CA LYS A 28 -14.33 -6.33 3.16
C LYS A 28 -13.03 -7.07 2.89
N SER A 29 -11.91 -6.55 3.40
CA SER A 29 -10.58 -7.13 3.19
C SER A 29 -10.21 -8.20 4.21
N PHE A 30 -11.10 -8.47 5.18
CA PHE A 30 -10.85 -9.46 6.22
C PHE A 30 -12.08 -10.34 6.41
N ASN A 31 -11.89 -11.65 6.27
CA ASN A 31 -12.92 -12.63 6.57
C ASN A 31 -12.66 -13.23 7.95
N GLU A 32 -13.41 -12.77 8.94
CA GLU A 32 -13.23 -13.15 10.34
C GLU A 32 -13.50 -14.64 10.57
N SER A 33 -14.48 -15.23 9.87
CA SER A 33 -14.88 -16.62 10.08
C SER A 33 -13.78 -17.61 9.70
N ILE A 34 -12.93 -17.28 8.74
CA ILE A 34 -11.82 -18.13 8.30
C ILE A 34 -10.44 -17.55 8.66
N GLY A 35 -10.39 -16.36 9.28
CA GLY A 35 -9.14 -15.71 9.67
C GLY A 35 -8.24 -15.41 8.49
N SER A 36 -8.79 -14.86 7.41
CA SER A 36 -8.06 -14.60 6.17
C SER A 36 -8.17 -13.16 5.72
N VAL A 37 -7.10 -12.65 5.10
CA VAL A 37 -6.99 -11.28 4.58
C VAL A 37 -6.90 -11.34 3.06
N GLU A 38 -7.69 -10.49 2.38
CA GLU A 38 -7.70 -10.43 0.93
C GLU A 38 -6.46 -9.69 0.41
N PHE A 39 -5.76 -10.31 -0.55
CA PHE A 39 -4.72 -9.63 -1.31
C PHE A 39 -5.17 -9.46 -2.77
N LYS A 40 -4.84 -8.29 -3.33
CA LYS A 40 -5.18 -7.92 -4.71
C LYS A 40 -3.97 -7.98 -5.64
N SER A 41 -2.81 -8.33 -5.11
CA SER A 41 -1.57 -8.52 -5.87
C SER A 41 -0.67 -9.51 -5.15
N GLY A 42 0.26 -10.12 -5.91
CA GLY A 42 1.26 -11.01 -5.32
C GLY A 42 2.21 -10.30 -4.36
N LEU A 43 2.44 -9.00 -4.57
CA LEU A 43 3.26 -8.20 -3.68
C LEU A 43 2.57 -7.97 -2.32
N GLU A 44 1.25 -7.75 -2.35
CA GLU A 44 0.46 -7.67 -1.12
C GLU A 44 0.49 -9.00 -0.35
N GLU A 45 0.36 -10.13 -1.04
CA GLU A 45 0.49 -11.44 -0.40
C GLU A 45 1.82 -11.59 0.32
N LYS A 46 2.92 -11.22 -0.33
CA LYS A 46 4.26 -11.26 0.27
C LYS A 46 4.37 -10.35 1.49
N ALA A 47 3.77 -9.18 1.44
CA ALA A 47 3.74 -8.25 2.57
C ALA A 47 2.97 -8.84 3.75
N PHE A 48 1.84 -9.49 3.52
CA PHE A 48 1.05 -10.13 4.57
C PHE A 48 1.83 -11.30 5.22
N ILE A 49 2.50 -12.12 4.40
CA ILE A 49 3.36 -13.20 4.89
C ILE A 49 4.47 -12.63 5.77
N PHE A 50 5.10 -11.56 5.32
CA PHE A 50 6.16 -10.87 6.08
C PHE A 50 5.65 -10.37 7.43
N CYS A 51 4.50 -9.70 7.47
CA CYS A 51 3.92 -9.19 8.69
C CYS A 51 3.54 -10.30 9.67
N ASP A 52 2.94 -11.35 9.14
CA ASP A 52 2.43 -12.46 9.95
C ASP A 52 3.56 -13.28 10.60
N ASN A 53 4.65 -13.50 9.86
CA ASN A 53 5.72 -14.40 10.30
C ASN A 53 6.92 -13.70 10.93
N ASN A 54 7.04 -12.38 10.85
CA ASN A 54 8.19 -11.67 11.40
C ASN A 54 8.02 -11.48 12.92
N PRO A 55 8.90 -12.11 13.75
CA PRO A 55 8.78 -12.01 15.21
C PRO A 55 9.04 -10.59 15.75
N LYS A 56 9.64 -9.71 14.97
CA LYS A 56 9.87 -8.30 15.35
C LYS A 56 8.63 -7.44 15.16
N ILE A 57 7.60 -7.95 14.48
CA ILE A 57 6.33 -7.25 14.31
C ILE A 57 5.40 -7.66 15.44
N LYS A 58 4.99 -6.68 16.24
CA LYS A 58 4.07 -6.87 17.36
C LYS A 58 2.63 -6.97 16.87
N SER A 59 2.23 -6.07 15.97
CA SER A 59 0.88 -6.02 15.43
C SER A 59 0.85 -5.39 14.06
N TRP A 60 -0.18 -5.71 13.28
CA TRP A 60 -0.39 -5.12 11.96
C TRP A 60 -1.86 -5.19 11.56
N THR A 61 -2.26 -4.32 10.65
CA THR A 61 -3.60 -4.33 10.05
C THR A 61 -3.56 -3.78 8.63
N VAL A 62 -4.64 -4.02 7.88
CA VAL A 62 -4.82 -3.55 6.51
C VAL A 62 -5.78 -2.38 6.48
N GLU A 63 -5.58 -1.47 5.53
CA GLU A 63 -6.46 -0.30 5.31
C GLU A 63 -6.84 0.39 6.63
N PRO A 64 -5.85 0.81 7.44
CA PRO A 64 -6.09 1.21 8.83
C PRO A 64 -6.89 2.48 8.99
N LEU A 65 -6.85 3.38 7.99
CA LEU A 65 -7.48 4.71 8.07
C LEU A 65 -7.57 5.34 6.69
N ALA A 66 -8.34 6.42 6.59
CA ALA A 66 -8.44 7.24 5.39
C ALA A 66 -7.72 8.58 5.61
N ILE A 67 -6.94 9.00 4.62
CA ILE A 67 -6.25 10.29 4.62
C ILE A 67 -6.84 11.15 3.51
N LYS A 68 -7.24 12.36 3.84
CA LYS A 68 -7.74 13.32 2.86
C LYS A 68 -6.56 13.93 2.09
N TYR A 69 -6.71 14.03 0.78
CA TYR A 69 -5.74 14.70 -0.08
C TYR A 69 -6.49 15.42 -1.21
N ILE A 70 -5.83 16.38 -1.85
CA ILE A 70 -6.38 17.08 -3.01
C ILE A 70 -5.89 16.37 -4.27
N LYS A 71 -6.83 15.83 -5.04
CA LYS A 71 -6.51 15.12 -6.28
C LYS A 71 -6.16 16.12 -7.37
N PRO A 72 -4.94 16.02 -7.97
CA PRO A 72 -4.50 17.05 -8.95
C PRO A 72 -5.30 17.09 -10.24
N THR A 73 -6.03 16.02 -10.59
CA THR A 73 -6.82 15.96 -11.84
C THR A 73 -8.14 16.71 -11.77
N ASP A 74 -8.74 16.86 -10.59
CA ASP A 74 -10.02 17.56 -10.43
C ASP A 74 -9.99 18.67 -9.36
N ASN A 75 -8.85 18.80 -8.67
CA ASN A 75 -8.62 19.76 -7.60
C ASN A 75 -9.66 19.66 -6.45
N LYS A 76 -10.17 18.46 -6.22
CA LYS A 76 -11.13 18.17 -5.15
C LYS A 76 -10.51 17.31 -4.06
N VAL A 77 -11.11 17.33 -2.88
CA VAL A 77 -10.70 16.48 -1.76
C VAL A 77 -11.17 15.05 -2.02
N HIS A 78 -10.24 14.11 -1.95
CA HIS A 78 -10.49 12.67 -2.05
C HIS A 78 -9.92 11.97 -0.83
N ARG A 79 -10.24 10.69 -0.68
CA ARG A 79 -9.73 9.83 0.40
C ARG A 79 -8.68 8.88 -0.14
N TYR A 80 -7.57 8.78 0.57
CA TYR A 80 -6.51 7.81 0.31
C TYR A 80 -6.47 6.79 1.44
N TYR A 81 -6.43 5.53 1.07
CA TYR A 81 -6.39 4.40 2.01
C TYR A 81 -5.02 3.72 1.90
N PRO A 82 -4.08 4.02 2.82
CA PRO A 82 -2.80 3.31 2.85
C PRO A 82 -3.00 1.82 3.09
N ASP A 83 -2.07 1.00 2.62
CA ASP A 83 -2.24 -0.45 2.62
C ASP A 83 -2.14 -1.09 4.00
N LEU A 84 -1.15 -0.69 4.81
CA LEU A 84 -0.87 -1.34 6.10
C LEU A 84 -0.51 -0.32 7.18
N LEU A 85 -0.76 -0.75 8.43
CA LEU A 85 -0.16 -0.13 9.61
C LEU A 85 0.56 -1.24 10.37
N ILE A 86 1.86 -1.06 10.64
CA ILE A 86 2.69 -2.05 11.31
C ILE A 86 3.31 -1.42 12.56
N THR A 87 3.20 -2.12 13.70
CA THR A 87 3.89 -1.76 14.93
C THR A 87 4.90 -2.84 15.26
N PHE A 88 6.17 -2.45 15.40
CA PHE A 88 7.24 -3.36 15.76
C PHE A 88 7.33 -3.53 17.28
N THR A 89 8.01 -4.58 17.72
CA THR A 89 8.25 -4.83 19.15
C THR A 89 9.06 -3.73 19.81
N SER A 90 9.82 -2.97 19.04
CA SER A 90 10.55 -1.76 19.50
C SER A 90 9.62 -0.61 19.89
N GLY A 91 8.34 -0.66 19.50
CA GLY A 91 7.38 0.43 19.66
C GLY A 91 7.26 1.33 18.44
N ASP A 92 8.13 1.17 17.43
CA ASP A 92 8.06 1.96 16.19
C ASP A 92 6.84 1.55 15.38
N THR A 93 6.12 2.55 14.88
CA THR A 93 4.92 2.35 14.06
C THR A 93 5.10 2.98 12.69
N PHE A 94 4.71 2.23 11.65
CA PHE A 94 4.83 2.64 10.26
C PHE A 94 3.50 2.51 9.54
N LEU A 95 3.15 3.58 8.83
CA LEU A 95 2.08 3.55 7.85
C LEU A 95 2.72 3.18 6.51
N ILE A 96 2.15 2.22 5.80
CA ILE A 96 2.85 1.58 4.67
C ILE A 96 2.00 1.57 3.41
N GLU A 97 2.65 1.94 2.32
CA GLU A 97 2.17 1.71 0.96
C GLU A 97 2.97 0.57 0.34
N ILE A 98 2.26 -0.42 -0.19
CA ILE A 98 2.88 -1.53 -0.91
C ILE A 98 2.92 -1.16 -2.39
N LYS A 99 4.12 -1.08 -2.96
CA LYS A 99 4.31 -0.63 -4.34
C LYS A 99 5.53 -1.30 -4.94
N SER A 100 5.52 -1.58 -6.25
CA SER A 100 6.76 -1.98 -6.92
C SER A 100 7.74 -0.80 -6.91
N SER A 101 9.04 -1.10 -6.81
CA SER A 101 10.08 -0.07 -6.71
C SER A 101 10.04 0.92 -7.87
N GLY A 102 9.74 0.45 -9.07
CA GLY A 102 9.61 1.31 -10.26
C GLY A 102 8.48 2.33 -10.16
N GLU A 103 7.38 1.95 -9.50
CA GLU A 103 6.20 2.82 -9.34
C GLU A 103 6.38 3.89 -8.26
N THR A 104 7.42 3.79 -7.42
CA THR A 104 7.75 4.81 -6.42
C THR A 104 8.52 5.99 -7.00
N LYS A 105 8.90 5.91 -8.27
CA LYS A 105 9.69 6.91 -8.99
C LYS A 105 8.90 7.50 -10.15
N PRO A 106 9.27 8.71 -10.63
CA PRO A 106 8.63 9.29 -11.80
C PRO A 106 8.76 8.37 -13.03
N PRO A 107 7.72 8.31 -13.88
CA PRO A 107 7.78 7.52 -15.11
C PRO A 107 8.90 8.01 -16.01
N LYS A 108 9.55 7.07 -16.70
CA LYS A 108 10.59 7.39 -17.68
C LYS A 108 9.96 7.70 -19.03
N LYS A 109 10.49 8.71 -19.72
CA LYS A 109 10.09 9.05 -21.08
C LYS A 109 10.37 7.86 -22.00
N PRO A 110 9.42 7.48 -22.89
CA PRO A 110 9.62 6.32 -23.78
C PRO A 110 10.72 6.58 -24.80
N LYS A 111 11.49 5.53 -25.11
CA LYS A 111 12.56 5.59 -26.13
C LYS A 111 11.98 5.71 -27.52
N LYS A 112 10.90 4.98 -27.85
CA LYS A 112 10.15 5.08 -29.10
C LYS A 112 8.94 5.98 -28.91
N GLN A 113 8.82 7.02 -29.71
CA GLN A 113 7.69 7.95 -29.67
C GLN A 113 6.64 7.52 -30.68
N THR A 114 5.74 6.64 -30.25
CA THR A 114 4.53 6.28 -30.98
C THR A 114 3.32 6.92 -30.31
N LEU A 115 2.19 6.98 -31.00
CA LEU A 115 0.94 7.49 -30.38
C LEU A 115 0.59 6.69 -29.12
N LYS A 116 0.77 5.37 -29.15
CA LYS A 116 0.50 4.50 -28.02
C LYS A 116 1.47 4.76 -26.86
N SER A 117 2.76 4.88 -27.12
CA SER A 117 3.77 5.12 -26.08
C SER A 117 3.61 6.49 -25.45
N GLU A 118 3.24 7.52 -26.22
CA GLU A 118 2.96 8.86 -25.70
C GLU A 118 1.73 8.88 -24.82
N LYS A 119 0.66 8.18 -25.22
CA LYS A 119 -0.57 8.05 -24.43
C LYS A 119 -0.30 7.33 -23.11
N ASN A 120 0.45 6.23 -23.17
CA ASN A 120 0.83 5.47 -21.97
C ASN A 120 1.69 6.30 -21.02
N TYR A 121 2.61 7.08 -21.56
CA TYR A 121 3.45 7.97 -20.77
C TYR A 121 2.63 9.08 -20.08
N LYS A 122 1.71 9.72 -20.80
CA LYS A 122 0.79 10.71 -20.20
C LYS A 122 -0.04 10.11 -19.08
N ASN A 123 -0.58 8.91 -19.29
CA ASN A 123 -1.36 8.21 -18.26
C ASN A 123 -0.51 7.88 -17.03
N ALA A 124 0.73 7.45 -17.25
CA ALA A 124 1.66 7.15 -16.16
C ALA A 124 2.04 8.42 -15.39
N LEU A 125 2.24 9.55 -16.06
CA LEU A 125 2.49 10.84 -15.41
C LEU A 125 1.30 11.27 -14.55
N THR A 126 0.08 11.11 -15.05
CA THR A 126 -1.14 11.45 -14.32
C THR A 126 -1.27 10.57 -13.07
N THR A 127 -1.07 9.25 -13.21
CA THR A 127 -1.10 8.31 -12.08
C THR A 127 -0.04 8.66 -11.04
N TYR A 128 1.18 8.97 -11.49
CA TYR A 128 2.26 9.35 -10.58
C TYR A 128 1.96 10.66 -9.85
N ALA A 129 1.37 11.64 -10.54
CA ALA A 129 0.97 12.91 -9.91
C ALA A 129 -0.08 12.68 -8.80
N ILE A 130 -1.08 11.83 -9.06
CA ILE A 130 -2.10 11.46 -8.07
C ILE A 130 -1.46 10.75 -6.88
N ASN A 131 -0.61 9.75 -7.15
CA ASN A 131 0.08 9.00 -6.11
C ASN A 131 0.98 9.91 -5.27
N SER A 132 1.72 10.82 -5.90
CA SER A 132 2.58 11.78 -5.20
C SER A 132 1.79 12.67 -4.24
N ALA A 133 0.60 13.12 -4.65
CA ALA A 133 -0.30 13.90 -3.78
C ALA A 133 -0.78 13.07 -2.58
N LYS A 134 -1.14 11.81 -2.79
CA LYS A 134 -1.51 10.87 -1.73
C LYS A 134 -0.37 10.66 -0.74
N TRP A 135 0.83 10.39 -1.24
CA TRP A 135 2.00 10.09 -0.41
C TRP A 135 2.47 11.30 0.38
N LYS A 136 2.39 12.48 -0.21
CA LYS A 136 2.69 13.73 0.50
C LYS A 136 1.73 13.93 1.67
N ALA A 137 0.43 13.75 1.44
CA ALA A 137 -0.57 13.84 2.50
C ALA A 137 -0.34 12.80 3.60
N ALA A 138 0.03 11.58 3.22
CA ALA A 138 0.37 10.51 4.18
C ALA A 138 1.60 10.87 5.02
N GLY A 139 2.63 11.43 4.40
CA GLY A 139 3.84 11.87 5.12
C GLY A 139 3.52 12.97 6.14
N GLU A 140 2.71 13.94 5.77
CA GLU A 140 2.28 15.01 6.67
C GLU A 140 1.43 14.47 7.84
N PHE A 141 0.49 13.57 7.54
CA PHE A 141 -0.32 12.89 8.54
C PHE A 141 0.55 12.15 9.56
N CYS A 142 1.49 11.36 9.08
CA CYS A 142 2.38 10.57 9.93
C CYS A 142 3.28 11.46 10.80
N LYS A 143 3.77 12.55 10.24
CA LYS A 143 4.58 13.52 10.99
C LYS A 143 3.80 14.09 12.18
N GLU A 144 2.54 14.45 11.99
CA GLU A 144 1.68 14.94 13.07
C GLU A 144 1.42 13.89 14.15
N LYS A 145 1.34 12.61 13.77
CA LYS A 145 1.04 11.49 14.68
C LYS A 145 2.31 10.89 15.33
N GLY A 146 3.49 11.34 14.94
CA GLY A 146 4.74 10.80 15.46
C GLY A 146 5.07 9.41 14.94
N ILE A 147 4.53 9.04 13.77
CA ILE A 147 4.81 7.78 13.09
C ILE A 147 5.46 8.06 11.74
N ARG A 148 5.92 7.03 11.04
CA ARG A 148 6.59 7.17 9.74
C ARG A 148 5.76 6.57 8.62
N PHE A 149 5.83 7.21 7.44
CA PHE A 149 5.27 6.68 6.20
C PHE A 149 6.40 6.10 5.36
N ILE A 150 6.28 4.83 4.96
CA ILE A 150 7.29 4.15 4.13
C ILE A 150 6.64 3.31 3.04
N PHE A 151 7.42 2.99 2.03
CA PHE A 151 7.04 2.00 1.02
C PHE A 151 7.61 0.62 1.38
N LEU A 152 6.84 -0.43 1.14
CA LEU A 152 7.35 -1.79 1.05
C LEU A 152 7.31 -2.19 -0.42
N THR A 153 8.44 -2.58 -0.96
CA THR A 153 8.60 -2.96 -2.35
C THR A 153 9.12 -4.40 -2.45
N GLU A 154 9.25 -4.91 -3.65
CA GLU A 154 9.86 -6.22 -3.89
C GLU A 154 11.31 -6.31 -3.38
N LEU A 155 11.95 -5.17 -3.16
CA LEU A 155 13.32 -5.15 -2.65
C LEU A 155 13.41 -5.59 -1.18
N GLN A 156 12.36 -5.33 -0.37
CA GLN A 156 12.28 -5.76 1.02
C GLN A 156 11.52 -7.08 1.18
N LEU A 157 10.68 -7.43 0.21
CA LEU A 157 9.73 -8.55 0.29
C LEU A 157 10.15 -9.72 -0.62
N HIS A 158 11.38 -10.15 -0.52
CA HIS A 158 11.91 -11.27 -1.30
C HIS A 158 11.92 -12.60 -0.56
#